data_9f5d0bce735f1fcd8e908f016f700d95
#
_entry.id   9f5d0bce735f1fcd8e908f016f700d95
#
_cell.length_a   1.000
_cell.length_b   1.000
_cell.length_c   1.000
_cell.angle_alpha   90.00
_cell.angle_beta   90.00
_cell.angle_gamma   90.00
#
_symmetry.space_group_name_H-M   'P 1'
#
loop_
_entity.id
_entity.type
_entity.pdbx_description
1 polymer ?
#
loop_
_entity_poly.entity_id
_entity_poly.type
_entity_poly.pdbx_seq_one_letter_code
_entity_poly.pdbx_strand_id
1 'polypeptide(L)'
;MIDIEYYYDPEYQNFLLSSKRRELTPPETVLKHFSLKDVQNIVDFGMGLGFWTETLLKSIHKEGWVWGAECNQDFLDEVLHWKNREEIQRFTPFYMEKADRPLLPEWIPVPEVVFASLVLSTFADPGQAMDGLIRSMKKGGKLIVLDWVKNEYPVGPRINDKISLDKMKFLAEQYKLEIIKTVRISENVYGLEIQSGPEFEYGYYDLREEETYSEELIRS
;
A
#
# COMPACT_ATOMS: atom_id res chain seq x y z
N MET A 1 17.97 9.36 -9.20
CA MET A 1 16.69 8.95 -9.84
C MET A 1 16.74 7.43 -9.89
N ILE A 2 15.84 6.75 -9.23
CA ILE A 2 15.77 5.28 -9.31
C ILE A 2 15.29 4.95 -10.72
N ASP A 3 15.99 4.05 -11.39
CA ASP A 3 15.62 3.58 -12.70
C ASP A 3 14.35 2.71 -12.58
N ILE A 4 13.21 3.28 -12.99
CA ILE A 4 11.91 2.59 -13.01
C ILE A 4 11.58 2.06 -14.41
N GLU A 5 12.56 2.01 -15.33
CA GLU A 5 12.32 1.51 -16.68
C GLU A 5 11.76 0.09 -16.68
N TYR A 6 12.15 -0.75 -15.69
CA TYR A 6 11.60 -2.10 -15.56
C TYR A 6 10.06 -2.11 -15.37
N TYR A 7 9.47 -1.03 -14.84
CA TYR A 7 8.03 -0.93 -14.60
C TYR A 7 7.22 -0.90 -15.91
N TYR A 8 7.88 -0.38 -16.98
CA TYR A 8 7.31 -0.33 -18.33
C TYR A 8 7.75 -1.50 -19.20
N ASP A 9 8.59 -2.42 -18.68
CA ASP A 9 9.00 -3.62 -19.37
C ASP A 9 7.81 -4.58 -19.52
N PRO A 10 7.48 -5.05 -20.76
CA PRO A 10 6.41 -6.00 -20.99
C PRO A 10 6.56 -7.32 -20.22
N GLU A 11 7.79 -7.76 -19.94
CA GLU A 11 8.04 -8.97 -19.13
C GLU A 11 7.61 -8.74 -17.68
N TYR A 12 7.92 -7.57 -17.12
CA TYR A 12 7.48 -7.19 -15.77
C TYR A 12 5.95 -7.03 -15.70
N GLN A 13 5.34 -6.38 -16.69
CA GLN A 13 3.88 -6.24 -16.74
C GLN A 13 3.17 -7.60 -16.81
N ASN A 14 3.67 -8.52 -17.66
CA ASN A 14 3.17 -9.90 -17.71
C ASN A 14 3.36 -10.65 -16.38
N PHE A 15 4.41 -10.32 -15.62
CA PHE A 15 4.64 -10.91 -14.31
C PHE A 15 3.59 -10.49 -13.29
N LEU A 16 3.05 -9.26 -13.33
CA LEU A 16 2.18 -8.69 -12.29
C LEU A 16 0.96 -9.55 -11.94
N LEU A 17 0.37 -10.27 -12.89
CA LEU A 17 -0.76 -11.20 -12.69
C LEU A 17 -0.41 -12.67 -12.86
N SER A 18 0.87 -13.00 -13.04
CA SER A 18 1.32 -14.37 -13.36
C SER A 18 1.24 -15.32 -12.18
N SER A 19 1.31 -16.64 -12.47
CA SER A 19 1.50 -17.67 -11.45
C SER A 19 2.80 -17.50 -10.67
N LYS A 20 3.89 -17.03 -11.32
CA LYS A 20 5.17 -16.71 -10.64
C LYS A 20 5.00 -15.61 -9.59
N ARG A 21 4.18 -14.59 -9.86
CA ARG A 21 3.85 -13.57 -8.88
C ARG A 21 3.08 -14.16 -7.70
N ARG A 22 2.12 -15.05 -7.98
CA ARG A 22 1.34 -15.75 -6.94
C ARG A 22 2.18 -16.70 -6.10
N GLU A 23 3.19 -17.35 -6.70
CA GLU A 23 4.17 -18.17 -5.97
C GLU A 23 5.09 -17.30 -5.09
N LEU A 24 5.53 -16.16 -5.60
CA LEU A 24 6.38 -15.20 -4.88
C LEU A 24 5.68 -14.61 -3.65
N THR A 25 4.42 -14.23 -3.80
CA THR A 25 3.59 -13.61 -2.77
C THR A 25 2.17 -14.18 -2.81
N PRO A 26 1.95 -15.41 -2.28
CA PRO A 26 0.63 -16.06 -2.30
C PRO A 26 -0.38 -15.27 -1.44
N PRO A 27 -1.38 -14.58 -2.04
CA PRO A 27 -2.14 -13.56 -1.36
C PRO A 27 -2.88 -14.06 -0.12
N GLU A 28 -3.53 -15.21 -0.22
CA GLU A 28 -4.31 -15.80 0.86
C GLU A 28 -3.46 -16.20 2.08
N THR A 29 -2.18 -16.53 1.84
CA THR A 29 -1.22 -16.86 2.92
C THR A 29 -0.61 -15.61 3.51
N VAL A 30 -0.24 -14.66 2.65
CA VAL A 30 0.41 -13.40 3.06
C VAL A 30 -0.51 -12.57 3.95
N LEU A 31 -1.78 -12.38 3.55
CA LEU A 31 -2.71 -11.54 4.32
C LEU A 31 -3.07 -12.13 5.69
N LYS A 32 -2.90 -13.43 5.92
CA LYS A 32 -3.06 -14.05 7.25
C LYS A 32 -2.04 -13.56 8.28
N HIS A 33 -0.93 -13.00 7.84
CA HIS A 33 0.04 -12.40 8.74
C HIS A 33 -0.44 -11.07 9.33
N PHE A 34 -1.48 -10.44 8.76
CA PHE A 34 -1.95 -9.12 9.13
C PHE A 34 -3.42 -9.19 9.60
N SER A 35 -3.76 -8.39 10.61
CA SER A 35 -5.12 -8.39 11.18
C SER A 35 -5.99 -7.40 10.40
N LEU A 36 -6.73 -7.90 9.39
CA LEU A 36 -7.54 -7.09 8.47
C LEU A 36 -9.06 -7.26 8.67
N LYS A 37 -9.51 -8.25 9.44
CA LYS A 37 -10.92 -8.66 9.51
C LYS A 37 -11.91 -7.53 9.88
N ASP A 38 -11.48 -6.57 10.68
CA ASP A 38 -12.32 -5.47 11.17
C ASP A 38 -12.08 -4.16 10.43
N VAL A 39 -11.22 -4.16 9.39
CA VAL A 39 -10.86 -2.98 8.59
C VAL A 39 -12.03 -2.60 7.68
N GLN A 40 -12.49 -1.34 7.77
CA GLN A 40 -13.56 -0.79 6.96
C GLN A 40 -13.03 -0.16 5.67
N ASN A 41 -11.89 0.53 5.73
CA ASN A 41 -11.28 1.18 4.59
C ASN A 41 -9.81 0.83 4.50
N ILE A 42 -9.42 0.20 3.40
CA ILE A 42 -8.04 -0.13 3.06
C ILE A 42 -7.67 0.49 1.71
N VAL A 43 -6.48 1.08 1.64
CA VAL A 43 -5.91 1.54 0.37
C VAL A 43 -4.88 0.52 -0.12
N ASP A 44 -5.04 0.02 -1.35
CA ASP A 44 -4.01 -0.71 -2.09
C ASP A 44 -3.18 0.33 -2.87
N PHE A 45 -2.05 0.71 -2.29
CA PHE A 45 -1.18 1.77 -2.81
C PHE A 45 -0.18 1.21 -3.82
N GLY A 46 -0.24 1.70 -5.06
CA GLY A 46 0.46 1.12 -6.20
C GLY A 46 -0.17 -0.22 -6.58
N MET A 47 -1.49 -0.25 -6.74
CA MET A 47 -2.25 -1.49 -6.96
C MET A 47 -1.85 -2.23 -8.25
N GLY A 48 -1.20 -1.56 -9.21
CA GLY A 48 -0.89 -2.11 -10.52
C GLY A 48 -2.15 -2.60 -11.24
N LEU A 49 -2.11 -3.85 -11.68
CA LEU A 49 -3.25 -4.51 -12.34
C LEU A 49 -4.24 -5.18 -11.36
N GLY A 50 -4.24 -4.80 -10.07
CA GLY A 50 -5.21 -5.28 -9.09
C GLY A 50 -4.96 -6.68 -8.53
N PHE A 51 -3.70 -7.11 -8.50
CA PHE A 51 -3.30 -8.45 -8.02
C PHE A 51 -3.84 -8.80 -6.62
N TRP A 52 -3.91 -7.81 -5.72
CA TRP A 52 -4.34 -8.00 -4.33
C TRP A 52 -5.84 -7.78 -4.10
N THR A 53 -6.53 -7.09 -5.01
CA THR A 53 -7.89 -6.54 -4.82
C THR A 53 -8.88 -7.57 -4.29
N GLU A 54 -9.04 -8.72 -4.97
CA GLU A 54 -10.01 -9.73 -4.53
C GLU A 54 -9.67 -10.33 -3.16
N THR A 55 -8.38 -10.55 -2.87
CA THR A 55 -7.97 -11.15 -1.60
C THR A 55 -8.09 -10.14 -0.46
N LEU A 56 -7.83 -8.86 -0.71
CA LEU A 56 -8.10 -7.78 0.25
C LEU A 56 -9.59 -7.70 0.56
N LEU A 57 -10.47 -7.69 -0.44
CA LEU A 57 -11.94 -7.68 -0.26
C LEU A 57 -12.45 -8.85 0.58
N LYS A 58 -11.82 -10.02 0.46
CA LYS A 58 -12.15 -11.22 1.27
C LYS A 58 -11.58 -11.17 2.69
N SER A 59 -10.55 -10.34 2.93
CA SER A 59 -9.81 -10.28 4.19
C SER A 59 -10.26 -9.18 5.14
N ILE A 60 -10.86 -8.11 4.61
CA ILE A 60 -11.40 -6.97 5.39
C ILE A 60 -12.81 -7.24 5.91
N HIS A 61 -13.40 -6.29 6.62
CA HIS A 61 -14.79 -6.37 7.07
C HIS A 61 -15.75 -6.58 5.87
N LYS A 62 -16.83 -7.33 6.07
CA LYS A 62 -17.79 -7.68 4.99
C LYS A 62 -18.41 -6.47 4.29
N GLU A 63 -18.53 -5.34 4.97
CA GLU A 63 -18.99 -4.06 4.43
C GLU A 63 -17.83 -3.11 4.09
N GLY A 64 -16.58 -3.55 4.31
CA GLY A 64 -15.39 -2.75 4.09
C GLY A 64 -15.11 -2.50 2.61
N TRP A 65 -14.29 -1.50 2.32
CA TRP A 65 -14.00 -1.01 0.98
C TRP A 65 -12.50 -1.03 0.68
N VAL A 66 -12.14 -1.43 -0.53
CA VAL A 66 -10.77 -1.36 -1.06
C VAL A 66 -10.67 -0.16 -2.02
N TRP A 67 -9.70 0.72 -1.77
CA TRP A 67 -9.39 1.89 -2.57
C TRP A 67 -8.05 1.64 -3.29
N GLY A 68 -8.06 1.49 -4.61
CA GLY A 68 -6.86 1.18 -5.37
C GLY A 68 -6.21 2.43 -5.95
N ALA A 69 -5.06 2.84 -5.43
CA ALA A 69 -4.31 3.99 -5.93
C ALA A 69 -3.28 3.55 -6.98
N GLU A 70 -3.29 4.18 -8.17
CA GLU A 70 -2.34 3.87 -9.24
C GLU A 70 -1.97 5.14 -10.01
N CYS A 71 -0.68 5.27 -10.38
CA CYS A 71 -0.17 6.41 -11.14
C CYS A 71 -0.01 6.12 -12.65
N ASN A 72 -0.11 4.87 -13.06
CA ASN A 72 -0.10 4.47 -14.46
C ASN A 72 -1.53 4.44 -15.00
N GLN A 73 -1.84 5.34 -15.95
CA GLN A 73 -3.19 5.46 -16.51
C GLN A 73 -3.62 4.19 -17.27
N ASP A 74 -2.69 3.54 -17.99
CA ASP A 74 -3.01 2.32 -18.75
C ASP A 74 -3.42 1.18 -17.81
N PHE A 75 -2.72 1.04 -16.66
CA PHE A 75 -3.09 0.04 -15.64
C PHE A 75 -4.44 0.37 -15.01
N LEU A 76 -4.67 1.65 -14.72
CA LEU A 76 -5.96 2.08 -14.17
C LEU A 76 -7.12 1.78 -15.09
N ASP A 77 -6.97 2.06 -16.40
CA ASP A 77 -7.99 1.80 -17.41
C ASP A 77 -8.27 0.29 -17.55
N GLU A 78 -7.24 -0.55 -17.48
CA GLU A 78 -7.36 -2.01 -17.51
C GLU A 78 -8.09 -2.55 -16.27
N VAL A 79 -7.75 -2.03 -15.08
CA VAL A 79 -8.42 -2.38 -13.83
C VAL A 79 -9.88 -1.91 -13.80
N LEU A 80 -10.18 -0.71 -14.31
CA LEU A 80 -11.56 -0.22 -14.45
C LEU A 80 -12.38 -1.11 -15.38
N HIS A 81 -11.79 -1.52 -16.52
CA HIS A 81 -12.44 -2.44 -17.45
C HIS A 81 -12.71 -3.81 -16.79
N TRP A 82 -11.70 -4.39 -16.13
CA TRP A 82 -11.84 -5.64 -15.39
C TRP A 82 -12.92 -5.52 -14.29
N LYS A 83 -12.87 -4.49 -13.45
CA LYS A 83 -13.86 -4.24 -12.38
C LYS A 83 -15.28 -4.23 -12.92
N ASN A 84 -15.52 -3.52 -14.05
CA ASN A 84 -16.84 -3.41 -14.64
C ASN A 84 -17.33 -4.73 -15.26
N ARG A 85 -16.43 -5.46 -15.94
CA ARG A 85 -16.73 -6.76 -16.55
C ARG A 85 -17.09 -7.83 -15.51
N GLU A 86 -16.35 -7.88 -14.40
CA GLU A 86 -16.55 -8.85 -13.31
C GLU A 86 -17.51 -8.32 -12.22
N GLU A 87 -18.09 -7.15 -12.40
CA GLU A 87 -19.00 -6.50 -11.46
C GLU A 87 -18.46 -6.42 -10.01
N ILE A 88 -17.15 -6.13 -9.86
CA ILE A 88 -16.49 -6.10 -8.55
C ILE A 88 -17.06 -4.98 -7.69
N GLN A 89 -17.72 -5.36 -6.60
CA GLN A 89 -18.29 -4.45 -5.61
C GLN A 89 -17.28 -4.07 -4.52
N ARG A 90 -17.52 -2.95 -3.85
CA ARG A 90 -16.73 -2.45 -2.72
C ARG A 90 -15.24 -2.22 -3.06
N PHE A 91 -14.97 -1.87 -4.31
CA PHE A 91 -13.66 -1.54 -4.84
C PHE A 91 -13.75 -0.27 -5.70
N THR A 92 -12.88 0.70 -5.43
CA THR A 92 -12.75 1.93 -6.23
C THR A 92 -11.30 2.15 -6.59
N PRO A 93 -10.90 1.85 -7.84
CA PRO A 93 -9.61 2.26 -8.36
C PRO A 93 -9.64 3.75 -8.69
N PHE A 94 -8.52 4.46 -8.44
CA PHE A 94 -8.38 5.87 -8.73
C PHE A 94 -6.96 6.25 -9.14
N TYR A 95 -6.85 7.29 -9.97
CA TYR A 95 -5.57 7.86 -10.34
C TYR A 95 -4.98 8.64 -9.17
N MET A 96 -3.71 8.40 -8.88
CA MET A 96 -2.95 9.15 -7.91
C MET A 96 -1.59 9.51 -8.49
N GLU A 97 -1.33 10.81 -8.65
CA GLU A 97 -0.07 11.27 -9.16
C GLU A 97 1.10 10.83 -8.28
N LYS A 98 2.21 10.45 -8.92
CA LYS A 98 3.43 10.07 -8.20
C LYS A 98 4.07 11.30 -7.57
N ALA A 99 4.23 11.30 -6.25
CA ALA A 99 4.90 12.32 -5.48
C ALA A 99 5.93 11.69 -4.55
N ASP A 100 7.01 12.39 -4.22
CA ASP A 100 8.03 11.90 -3.28
C ASP A 100 7.44 11.63 -1.89
N ARG A 101 6.46 12.44 -1.49
CA ARG A 101 5.67 12.27 -0.27
C ARG A 101 4.20 12.14 -0.65
N PRO A 102 3.71 10.94 -0.94
CA PRO A 102 2.34 10.74 -1.37
C PRO A 102 1.36 10.99 -0.21
N LEU A 103 0.40 11.88 -0.43
CA LEU A 103 -0.73 12.11 0.47
C LEU A 103 -1.99 11.61 -0.22
N LEU A 104 -2.76 10.78 0.46
CA LEU A 104 -4.03 10.27 -0.08
C LEU A 104 -5.05 11.40 -0.24
N PRO A 105 -5.88 11.37 -1.30
CA PRO A 105 -6.81 12.45 -1.58
C PRO A 105 -7.92 12.52 -0.52
N GLU A 106 -8.39 13.76 -0.25
CA GLU A 106 -9.37 14.04 0.79
C GLU A 106 -10.77 13.49 0.52
N TRP A 107 -11.07 13.15 -0.71
CA TRP A 107 -12.38 12.62 -1.10
C TRP A 107 -12.57 11.13 -0.80
N ILE A 108 -11.49 10.38 -0.45
CA ILE A 108 -11.64 9.01 0.04
C ILE A 108 -11.82 9.02 1.57
N PRO A 109 -12.55 8.05 2.15
CA PRO A 109 -12.58 7.89 3.60
C PRO A 109 -11.18 7.67 4.15
N VAL A 110 -10.89 8.24 5.32
CA VAL A 110 -9.60 8.07 6.00
C VAL A 110 -9.37 6.57 6.28
N PRO A 111 -8.33 5.94 5.69
CA PRO A 111 -8.15 4.50 5.82
C PRO A 111 -7.55 4.09 7.16
N GLU A 112 -7.97 2.93 7.66
CA GLU A 112 -7.33 2.26 8.78
C GLU A 112 -6.05 1.54 8.37
N VAL A 113 -5.96 1.12 7.10
CA VAL A 113 -4.81 0.40 6.57
C VAL A 113 -4.44 0.95 5.19
N VAL A 114 -3.15 1.15 4.98
CA VAL A 114 -2.56 1.27 3.64
C VAL A 114 -1.71 0.03 3.40
N PHE A 115 -1.94 -0.63 2.29
CA PHE A 115 -1.20 -1.81 1.83
C PHE A 115 -0.36 -1.42 0.61
N ALA A 116 0.96 -1.55 0.72
CA ALA A 116 1.92 -1.18 -0.31
C ALA A 116 2.78 -2.40 -0.68
N SER A 117 2.57 -2.96 -1.87
CA SER A 117 3.24 -4.19 -2.30
C SER A 117 4.16 -3.98 -3.49
N LEU A 118 5.47 -4.12 -3.28
CA LEU A 118 6.55 -3.97 -4.25
C LEU A 118 6.57 -2.57 -4.92
N VAL A 119 6.19 -1.56 -4.18
CA VAL A 119 6.08 -0.18 -4.67
C VAL A 119 7.04 0.78 -3.96
N LEU A 120 7.34 0.59 -2.66
CA LEU A 120 8.14 1.56 -1.92
C LEU A 120 9.59 1.65 -2.40
N SER A 121 10.16 0.56 -2.89
CA SER A 121 11.49 0.57 -3.52
C SER A 121 11.57 1.41 -4.82
N THR A 122 10.42 1.85 -5.37
CA THR A 122 10.38 2.75 -6.53
C THR A 122 10.53 4.23 -6.16
N PHE A 123 10.53 4.57 -4.88
CA PHE A 123 10.71 5.94 -4.37
C PHE A 123 12.18 6.24 -4.12
N ALA A 124 12.59 7.49 -4.36
CA ALA A 124 13.94 7.94 -4.06
C ALA A 124 14.22 7.92 -2.54
N ASP A 125 13.22 8.30 -1.74
CA ASP A 125 13.21 8.16 -0.28
C ASP A 125 11.94 7.42 0.17
N PRO A 126 12.00 6.09 0.37
CA PRO A 126 10.88 5.31 0.90
C PRO A 126 10.42 5.74 2.29
N GLY A 127 11.31 6.32 3.11
CA GLY A 127 10.95 6.86 4.42
C GLY A 127 9.98 8.04 4.28
N GLN A 128 10.27 8.97 3.36
CA GLN A 128 9.38 10.09 3.06
C GLN A 128 8.03 9.61 2.50
N ALA A 129 8.05 8.58 1.66
CA ALA A 129 6.81 8.00 1.15
C ALA A 129 5.98 7.35 2.27
N MET A 130 6.61 6.57 3.17
CA MET A 130 5.94 6.00 4.35
C MET A 130 5.35 7.08 5.26
N ASP A 131 6.08 8.15 5.53
CA ASP A 131 5.60 9.29 6.32
C ASP A 131 4.35 9.93 5.71
N GLY A 132 4.34 10.17 4.40
CA GLY A 132 3.17 10.72 3.71
C GLY A 132 1.94 9.82 3.79
N LEU A 133 2.13 8.51 3.61
CA LEU A 133 1.03 7.54 3.71
C LEU A 133 0.49 7.45 5.14
N ILE A 134 1.35 7.39 6.16
CA ILE A 134 0.93 7.34 7.57
C ILE A 134 0.14 8.60 7.97
N ARG A 135 0.55 9.79 7.49
CA ARG A 135 -0.19 11.05 7.73
C ARG A 135 -1.57 11.08 7.13
N SER A 136 -1.79 10.31 6.07
CA SER A 136 -3.08 10.22 5.39
C SER A 136 -4.03 9.18 6.00
N MET A 137 -3.59 8.49 7.06
CA MET A 137 -4.32 7.40 7.68
C MET A 137 -4.98 7.84 9.00
N LYS A 138 -5.92 7.04 9.44
CA LYS A 138 -6.48 7.12 10.78
C LYS A 138 -5.38 6.99 11.84
N LYS A 139 -5.47 7.76 12.92
CA LYS A 139 -4.54 7.63 14.05
C LYS A 139 -4.52 6.20 14.58
N GLY A 140 -3.33 5.63 14.71
CA GLY A 140 -3.15 4.20 15.01
C GLY A 140 -3.42 3.25 13.84
N GLY A 141 -3.63 3.79 12.64
CA GLY A 141 -3.72 3.00 11.41
C GLY A 141 -2.39 2.31 11.08
N LYS A 142 -2.42 1.37 10.14
CA LYS A 142 -1.29 0.49 9.83
C LYS A 142 -0.88 0.59 8.38
N LEU A 143 0.39 0.88 8.14
CA LEU A 143 1.01 0.72 6.84
C LEU A 143 1.61 -0.70 6.74
N ILE A 144 1.09 -1.50 5.83
CA ILE A 144 1.60 -2.83 5.52
C ILE A 144 2.45 -2.73 4.26
N VAL A 145 3.72 -3.05 4.38
CA VAL A 145 4.69 -3.01 3.27
C VAL A 145 5.13 -4.43 2.94
N LEU A 146 5.02 -4.80 1.68
CA LEU A 146 5.74 -5.95 1.11
C LEU A 146 6.77 -5.40 0.15
N ASP A 147 8.04 -5.80 0.28
CA ASP A 147 9.06 -5.35 -0.65
C ASP A 147 10.15 -6.40 -0.88
N TRP A 148 10.96 -6.17 -1.90
CA TRP A 148 11.98 -7.09 -2.38
C TRP A 148 13.12 -7.29 -1.37
N VAL A 149 13.46 -8.53 -1.11
CA VAL A 149 14.76 -8.85 -0.48
C VAL A 149 15.87 -8.43 -1.44
N LYS A 150 16.97 -7.89 -0.91
CA LYS A 150 18.11 -7.44 -1.72
C LYS A 150 18.95 -8.62 -2.20
N ASN A 151 18.39 -9.41 -3.10
CA ASN A 151 19.03 -10.54 -3.78
C ASN A 151 18.67 -10.53 -5.28
N GLU A 152 19.31 -11.39 -6.05
CA GLU A 152 18.99 -11.57 -7.47
C GLU A 152 17.61 -12.24 -7.64
N TYR A 153 16.82 -11.72 -8.57
CA TYR A 153 15.56 -12.32 -9.01
C TYR A 153 15.36 -12.01 -10.49
N PRO A 154 14.80 -12.94 -11.31
CA PRO A 154 14.75 -12.77 -12.76
C PRO A 154 13.93 -11.58 -13.26
N VAL A 155 12.97 -11.09 -12.47
CA VAL A 155 12.05 -9.99 -12.82
C VAL A 155 12.06 -8.93 -11.73
N GLY A 156 11.68 -7.71 -12.05
CA GLY A 156 11.60 -6.59 -11.12
C GLY A 156 12.90 -5.77 -11.03
N PRO A 157 13.08 -4.99 -9.97
CA PRO A 157 14.22 -4.08 -9.86
C PRO A 157 15.55 -4.83 -9.79
N ARG A 158 16.62 -4.20 -10.32
CA ARG A 158 17.99 -4.69 -10.16
C ARG A 158 18.36 -4.74 -8.69
N ILE A 159 19.31 -5.62 -8.31
CA ILE A 159 19.72 -5.79 -6.92
C ILE A 159 20.12 -4.47 -6.24
N ASN A 160 20.75 -3.54 -6.98
CA ASN A 160 21.18 -2.24 -6.44
C ASN A 160 20.01 -1.28 -6.18
N ASP A 161 18.89 -1.47 -6.85
CA ASP A 161 17.68 -0.65 -6.72
C ASP A 161 16.75 -1.21 -5.64
N LYS A 162 16.99 -2.45 -5.17
CA LYS A 162 16.28 -3.06 -4.06
C LYS A 162 16.75 -2.51 -2.72
N ILE A 163 15.79 -2.33 -1.81
CA ILE A 163 16.05 -1.82 -0.47
C ILE A 163 16.07 -2.98 0.52
N SER A 164 17.18 -3.15 1.24
CA SER A 164 17.25 -4.19 2.27
C SER A 164 16.25 -3.92 3.40
N LEU A 165 15.81 -5.00 4.05
CA LEU A 165 14.92 -4.91 5.21
C LEU A 165 15.46 -3.97 6.29
N ASP A 166 16.76 -4.06 6.62
CA ASP A 166 17.38 -3.21 7.63
C ASP A 166 17.39 -1.74 7.22
N LYS A 167 17.65 -1.46 5.93
CA LYS A 167 17.58 -0.09 5.41
C LYS A 167 16.15 0.44 5.43
N MET A 168 15.14 -0.37 5.12
CA MET A 168 13.74 0.03 5.17
C MET A 168 13.32 0.36 6.62
N LYS A 169 13.72 -0.46 7.59
CA LYS A 169 13.50 -0.20 9.01
C LYS A 169 14.17 1.09 9.46
N PHE A 170 15.44 1.26 9.11
CA PHE A 170 16.18 2.49 9.43
C PHE A 170 15.48 3.74 8.88
N LEU A 171 14.99 3.68 7.63
CA LEU A 171 14.26 4.80 7.04
C LEU A 171 12.95 5.07 7.77
N ALA A 172 12.19 4.05 8.17
CA ALA A 172 10.99 4.22 8.97
C ALA A 172 11.28 4.94 10.30
N GLU A 173 12.32 4.51 11.01
CA GLU A 173 12.76 5.12 12.29
C GLU A 173 13.18 6.58 12.13
N GLN A 174 13.83 6.96 11.02
CA GLN A 174 14.20 8.37 10.75
C GLN A 174 12.98 9.29 10.65
N TYR A 175 11.82 8.75 10.24
CA TYR A 175 10.54 9.46 10.18
C TYR A 175 9.67 9.22 11.43
N LYS A 176 10.26 8.71 12.53
CA LYS A 176 9.56 8.45 13.80
C LYS A 176 8.41 7.45 13.67
N LEU A 177 8.54 6.52 12.73
CA LEU A 177 7.61 5.41 12.55
C LEU A 177 8.10 4.18 13.30
N GLU A 178 7.16 3.40 13.84
CA GLU A 178 7.45 2.19 14.62
C GLU A 178 7.15 0.92 13.82
N ILE A 179 8.10 -0.01 13.81
CA ILE A 179 7.93 -1.33 13.20
C ILE A 179 7.23 -2.26 14.20
N ILE A 180 5.96 -2.52 13.97
CA ILE A 180 5.15 -3.40 14.82
C ILE A 180 5.46 -4.86 14.53
N LYS A 181 5.67 -5.20 13.26
CA LYS A 181 5.88 -6.57 12.84
C LYS A 181 6.82 -6.66 11.64
N THR A 182 7.62 -7.71 11.63
CA THR A 182 8.44 -8.12 10.49
C THR A 182 8.09 -9.56 10.12
N VAL A 183 7.87 -9.82 8.84
CA VAL A 183 7.52 -11.15 8.33
C VAL A 183 8.40 -11.49 7.13
N ARG A 184 8.90 -12.72 7.08
CA ARG A 184 9.48 -13.27 5.83
C ARG A 184 8.35 -13.88 5.02
N ILE A 185 8.04 -13.27 3.89
CA ILE A 185 6.97 -13.73 2.99
C ILE A 185 7.47 -14.88 2.11
N SER A 186 8.64 -14.69 1.49
CA SER A 186 9.33 -15.70 0.69
C SER A 186 10.85 -15.49 0.80
N GLU A 187 11.63 -16.20 0.01
CA GLU A 187 13.08 -15.95 -0.10
C GLU A 187 13.39 -14.58 -0.70
N ASN A 188 12.46 -14.04 -1.49
CA ASN A 188 12.66 -12.83 -2.28
C ASN A 188 11.81 -11.64 -1.83
N VAL A 189 10.90 -11.83 -0.87
CA VAL A 189 10.01 -10.77 -0.37
C VAL A 189 9.93 -10.80 1.15
N TYR A 190 10.10 -9.62 1.78
CA TYR A 190 9.82 -9.39 3.19
C TYR A 190 8.50 -8.61 3.37
N GLY A 191 7.95 -8.64 4.56
CA GLY A 191 6.78 -7.84 4.96
C GLY A 191 7.05 -7.07 6.25
N LEU A 192 6.50 -5.87 6.33
CA LEU A 192 6.50 -5.02 7.52
C LEU A 192 5.08 -4.56 7.83
N GLU A 193 4.75 -4.47 9.12
CA GLU A 193 3.61 -3.71 9.63
C GLU A 193 4.18 -2.52 10.42
N ILE A 194 3.80 -1.31 10.03
CA ILE A 194 4.37 -0.06 10.49
C ILE A 194 3.24 0.83 11.02
N GLN A 195 3.48 1.54 12.11
CA GLN A 195 2.58 2.56 12.66
C GLN A 195 3.33 3.88 12.91
N SER A 196 2.59 4.92 13.24
CA SER A 196 3.19 6.12 13.82
C SER A 196 3.80 5.79 15.17
N GLY A 197 5.04 6.18 15.37
CA GLY A 197 5.69 6.11 16.69
C GLY A 197 5.14 7.15 17.67
N PRO A 198 5.52 7.10 18.95
CA PRO A 198 5.02 8.01 19.98
C PRO A 198 5.41 9.47 19.75
N GLU A 199 6.50 9.72 19.04
CA GLU A 199 6.98 11.08 18.70
C GLU A 199 6.52 11.54 17.29
N PHE A 200 5.63 10.79 16.64
CA PHE A 200 5.12 11.14 15.34
C PHE A 200 4.09 12.25 15.46
N GLU A 201 4.32 13.35 14.77
CA GLU A 201 3.40 14.49 14.73
C GLU A 201 2.49 14.35 13.50
N TYR A 202 1.21 14.09 13.72
CA TYR A 202 0.18 14.19 12.70
C TYR A 202 0.04 15.63 12.23
N GLY A 203 -0.23 15.83 10.95
CA GLY A 203 -0.49 17.13 10.38
C GLY A 203 -1.99 17.44 10.33
N TYR A 204 -2.36 18.42 9.51
CA TYR A 204 -3.71 18.97 9.32
C TYR A 204 -4.85 17.95 9.08
N TYR A 205 -4.54 16.71 8.70
CA TYR A 205 -5.53 15.64 8.45
C TYR A 205 -6.19 15.10 9.73
N ASP A 206 -5.55 15.26 10.89
CA ASP A 206 -6.07 14.82 12.19
C ASP A 206 -7.28 15.67 12.67
N LEU A 207 -7.40 16.90 12.16
CA LEU A 207 -8.46 17.83 12.55
C LEU A 207 -9.82 17.50 11.92
N ARG A 208 -9.88 16.70 10.87
CA ARG A 208 -11.13 16.37 10.17
C ARG A 208 -12.01 15.36 10.91
N GLU A 209 -11.43 14.45 11.68
CA GLU A 209 -12.22 13.52 12.52
C GLU A 209 -12.84 14.26 13.73
N GLU A 210 -12.17 15.26 14.28
CA GLU A 210 -12.70 16.05 15.40
C GLU A 210 -13.84 16.99 14.95
N GLU A 211 -13.77 17.56 13.75
CA GLU A 211 -14.83 18.42 13.21
C GLU A 211 -16.10 17.63 12.85
N THR A 212 -16.01 16.42 12.32
CA THR A 212 -17.18 15.57 12.03
C THR A 212 -17.92 15.14 13.30
N TYR A 213 -17.20 14.85 14.39
CA TYR A 213 -17.81 14.54 15.69
C TYR A 213 -18.46 15.77 16.35
N SER A 214 -17.92 16.98 16.14
CA SER A 214 -18.50 18.19 16.69
C SER A 214 -19.77 18.64 15.97
N GLU A 215 -19.90 18.39 14.66
CA GLU A 215 -21.12 18.70 13.90
C GLU A 215 -22.29 17.75 14.23
N GLU A 216 -22.04 16.48 14.57
CA GLU A 216 -23.08 15.55 15.01
C GLU A 216 -23.61 15.89 16.42
N LEU A 217 -22.75 16.41 17.30
CA LEU A 217 -23.15 16.87 18.65
C LEU A 217 -23.94 18.18 18.67
N ILE A 218 -23.85 19.00 17.62
CA ILE A 218 -24.62 20.26 17.49
C ILE A 218 -26.00 20.01 16.86
N ARG A 219 -26.21 18.86 16.23
CA ARG A 219 -27.48 18.48 15.58
C ARG A 219 -28.35 17.54 16.44
N SER A 220 -27.88 17.14 17.60
CA SER A 220 -28.64 16.37 18.60
C SER A 220 -29.16 17.27 19.71
#